data_22afe0139e8bbfeabdc13534ae198662
#
_entry.id   22afe0139e8bbfeabdc13534ae198662
#
_cell.length_a   1.000
_cell.length_b   1.000
_cell.length_c   1.000
_cell.angle_alpha   90.00
_cell.angle_beta   90.00
_cell.angle_gamma   90.00
#
_symmetry.space_group_name_H-M   'P 1'
#
loop_
_entity.id
_entity.type
_entity.pdbx_description
1 polymer ?
#
loop_
_entity_poly.entity_id
_entity_poly.type
_entity_poly.pdbx_seq_one_letter_code
_entity_poly.pdbx_strand_id
1 'polypeptide(L)'
;MTKYTFLLPAYKPNFLAEALESIKEQTYTDFKVIVSDDCSPHDLKSIFEKTCGDDPRFVFRRNEKNMGGKSLVSHWNILVDMCDTEYFIMASDDDVYEPDFLVEADKLLVKYPKANLLRARSRVIDGDGNVKAEENVTDEWLDNLHFINRIYQKDWVGGIASFVYRTKHLKDKGNFVDFPLAWFSDDVTNFIMADEGCCMTQHTTFNVRNSDVNISGQWGNPIDCRKKMIATYMNYDWMKTYMHRFDCGVDKEFLSTIEREYKYKIYTNVQSYIYSCYVKDFLRFLVKCPNDLGLFKPRMLAHYLRNKIKI
;
A
#
# COMPACT_ATOMS: atom_id res chain seq x y z
N MET A 1 15.78 22.60 -7.91
CA MET A 1 14.84 21.60 -8.50
C MET A 1 13.97 21.09 -7.35
N THR A 2 12.66 21.04 -7.58
CA THR A 2 11.71 20.50 -6.59
C THR A 2 12.08 19.10 -6.16
N LYS A 3 12.06 18.84 -4.84
CA LYS A 3 12.58 17.59 -4.25
C LYS A 3 11.55 16.47 -4.21
N TYR A 4 10.28 16.80 -3.96
CA TYR A 4 9.20 15.85 -3.77
C TYR A 4 8.06 16.01 -4.78
N THR A 5 7.44 14.89 -5.17
CA THR A 5 6.20 14.90 -5.94
C THR A 5 5.17 14.00 -5.25
N PHE A 6 3.98 14.54 -4.96
CA PHE A 6 2.82 13.71 -4.69
C PHE A 6 2.19 13.27 -6.02
N LEU A 7 2.08 11.98 -6.23
CA LEU A 7 1.39 11.35 -7.34
C LEU A 7 0.05 10.84 -6.80
N LEU A 8 -1.06 11.47 -7.17
CA LEU A 8 -2.39 11.19 -6.63
C LEU A 8 -3.30 10.63 -7.72
N PRO A 9 -3.39 9.29 -7.88
CA PRO A 9 -4.42 8.66 -8.68
C PRO A 9 -5.79 8.88 -8.02
N ALA A 10 -6.72 9.55 -8.68
CA ALA A 10 -8.03 9.91 -8.14
C ALA A 10 -9.14 9.22 -8.93
N TYR A 11 -10.15 8.72 -8.21
CA TYR A 11 -11.33 8.11 -8.79
C TYR A 11 -12.61 8.40 -7.99
N LYS A 12 -12.50 8.50 -6.65
CA LYS A 12 -13.61 8.72 -5.73
C LYS A 12 -13.68 10.20 -5.33
N PRO A 13 -14.87 10.81 -5.28
CA PRO A 13 -15.03 12.21 -4.89
C PRO A 13 -15.10 12.42 -3.37
N ASN A 14 -15.43 11.38 -2.59
CA ASN A 14 -15.91 11.46 -1.20
C ASN A 14 -14.97 12.22 -0.27
N PHE A 15 -13.66 11.96 -0.36
CA PHE A 15 -12.64 12.54 0.53
C PHE A 15 -11.54 13.28 -0.23
N LEU A 16 -11.69 13.43 -1.56
CA LEU A 16 -10.66 14.04 -2.41
C LEU A 16 -10.32 15.48 -1.98
N ALA A 17 -11.31 16.29 -1.59
CA ALA A 17 -11.06 17.65 -1.12
C ALA A 17 -10.17 17.65 0.13
N GLU A 18 -10.50 16.85 1.14
CA GLU A 18 -9.73 16.72 2.38
C GLU A 18 -8.31 16.21 2.14
N ALA A 19 -8.16 15.19 1.27
CA ALA A 19 -6.85 14.67 0.87
C ALA A 19 -6.00 15.77 0.21
N LEU A 20 -6.56 16.55 -0.72
CA LEU A 20 -5.88 17.65 -1.38
C LEU A 20 -5.51 18.79 -0.42
N GLU A 21 -6.42 19.17 0.50
CA GLU A 21 -6.16 20.18 1.52
C GLU A 21 -4.99 19.76 2.42
N SER A 22 -4.95 18.52 2.88
CA SER A 22 -3.87 18.01 3.73
C SER A 22 -2.49 18.05 3.04
N ILE A 23 -2.45 17.85 1.72
CA ILE A 23 -1.23 18.02 0.94
C ILE A 23 -0.89 19.51 0.76
N LYS A 24 -1.88 20.37 0.49
CA LYS A 24 -1.70 21.83 0.33
C LYS A 24 -1.11 22.46 1.58
N GLU A 25 -1.51 21.98 2.76
CA GLU A 25 -1.12 22.48 4.08
C GLU A 25 0.25 22.00 4.57
N GLN A 26 1.01 21.24 3.75
CA GLN A 26 2.37 20.83 4.12
C GLN A 26 3.25 22.04 4.43
N THR A 27 3.92 22.00 5.59
CA THR A 27 4.83 23.09 6.04
C THR A 27 6.15 23.10 5.26
N TYR A 28 6.55 21.98 4.67
CA TYR A 28 7.61 21.92 3.67
C TYR A 28 7.05 22.34 2.31
N THR A 29 7.62 23.36 1.67
CA THR A 29 7.00 24.03 0.51
C THR A 29 7.57 23.62 -0.86
N ASP A 30 8.75 22.98 -0.90
CA ASP A 30 9.41 22.60 -2.17
C ASP A 30 8.93 21.22 -2.68
N PHE A 31 7.65 21.15 -3.04
CA PHE A 31 7.03 19.97 -3.64
C PHE A 31 6.07 20.35 -4.77
N LYS A 32 5.69 19.35 -5.56
CA LYS A 32 4.63 19.44 -6.56
C LYS A 32 3.65 18.29 -6.43
N VAL A 33 2.47 18.42 -7.02
CA VAL A 33 1.38 17.44 -6.95
C VAL A 33 0.84 17.20 -8.36
N ILE A 34 0.75 15.93 -8.74
CA ILE A 34 0.07 15.49 -9.97
C ILE A 34 -1.19 14.74 -9.57
N VAL A 35 -2.34 15.37 -9.73
CA VAL A 35 -3.64 14.75 -9.54
C VAL A 35 -4.07 14.13 -10.87
N SER A 36 -4.24 12.82 -10.89
CA SER A 36 -4.58 12.06 -12.09
C SER A 36 -5.96 11.41 -11.94
N ASP A 37 -6.98 12.05 -12.49
CA ASP A 37 -8.34 11.51 -12.60
C ASP A 37 -8.32 10.29 -13.55
N ASP A 38 -8.64 9.11 -13.01
CA ASP A 38 -8.66 7.85 -13.75
C ASP A 38 -9.96 7.63 -14.53
N CYS A 39 -10.40 8.65 -15.28
CA CYS A 39 -11.65 8.64 -16.02
C CYS A 39 -12.84 8.36 -15.11
N SER A 40 -12.87 9.02 -13.94
CA SER A 40 -13.96 8.89 -12.97
C SER A 40 -15.32 9.30 -13.58
N PRO A 41 -16.43 8.64 -13.22
CA PRO A 41 -17.77 9.09 -13.56
C PRO A 41 -18.19 10.37 -12.82
N HIS A 42 -17.40 10.84 -11.86
CA HIS A 42 -17.64 12.02 -11.04
C HIS A 42 -16.86 13.22 -11.55
N ASP A 43 -17.31 14.43 -11.23
CA ASP A 43 -16.61 15.67 -11.56
C ASP A 43 -15.51 16.00 -10.54
N LEU A 44 -14.39 15.24 -10.64
CA LEU A 44 -13.23 15.46 -9.77
C LEU A 44 -12.50 16.77 -10.09
N LYS A 45 -12.65 17.27 -11.34
CA LYS A 45 -12.02 18.53 -11.76
C LYS A 45 -12.56 19.71 -10.98
N SER A 46 -13.87 19.81 -10.81
CA SER A 46 -14.48 20.89 -10.01
C SER A 46 -14.06 20.85 -8.53
N ILE A 47 -13.88 19.65 -7.97
CA ILE A 47 -13.33 19.50 -6.60
C ILE A 47 -11.90 20.03 -6.57
N PHE A 48 -11.05 19.61 -7.51
CA PHE A 48 -9.67 20.07 -7.63
C PHE A 48 -9.59 21.60 -7.77
N GLU A 49 -10.31 22.19 -8.71
CA GLU A 49 -10.30 23.63 -8.97
C GLU A 49 -10.73 24.44 -7.74
N LYS A 50 -11.74 23.96 -7.00
CA LYS A 50 -12.21 24.62 -5.79
C LYS A 50 -11.21 24.53 -4.64
N THR A 51 -10.47 23.43 -4.50
CA THR A 51 -9.60 23.15 -3.36
C THR A 51 -8.19 23.72 -3.55
N CYS A 52 -7.62 23.52 -4.73
CA CYS A 52 -6.21 23.85 -5.00
C CYS A 52 -5.94 24.38 -6.41
N GLY A 53 -6.98 24.76 -7.19
CA GLY A 53 -6.80 25.24 -8.55
C GLY A 53 -5.99 26.55 -8.70
N ASP A 54 -5.83 27.31 -7.63
CA ASP A 54 -5.03 28.54 -7.53
C ASP A 54 -3.57 28.29 -7.07
N ASP A 55 -3.24 27.07 -6.63
CA ASP A 55 -1.90 26.72 -6.15
C ASP A 55 -1.03 26.19 -7.30
N PRO A 56 0.05 26.88 -7.69
CA PRO A 56 0.87 26.49 -8.83
C PRO A 56 1.65 25.19 -8.63
N ARG A 57 1.69 24.64 -7.42
CA ARG A 57 2.29 23.35 -7.13
C ARG A 57 1.45 22.18 -7.66
N PHE A 58 0.15 22.40 -7.89
CA PHE A 58 -0.82 21.36 -8.24
C PHE A 58 -1.14 21.37 -9.72
N VAL A 59 -1.10 20.19 -10.34
CA VAL A 59 -1.45 19.97 -11.74
C VAL A 59 -2.51 18.87 -11.82
N PHE A 60 -3.62 19.16 -12.52
CA PHE A 60 -4.67 18.19 -12.80
C PHE A 60 -4.53 17.61 -14.20
N ARG A 61 -4.68 16.31 -14.30
CA ARG A 61 -4.82 15.60 -15.57
C ARG A 61 -5.95 14.58 -15.48
N ARG A 62 -6.48 14.17 -16.62
CA ARG A 62 -7.50 13.13 -16.73
C ARG A 62 -7.08 12.08 -17.75
N ASN A 63 -7.21 10.81 -17.39
CA ASN A 63 -7.00 9.71 -18.31
C ASN A 63 -8.15 9.61 -19.32
N GLU A 64 -7.87 9.19 -20.55
CA GLU A 64 -8.89 8.96 -21.57
C GLU A 64 -9.81 7.78 -21.23
N LYS A 65 -9.32 6.82 -20.45
CA LYS A 65 -10.03 5.62 -19.99
C LYS A 65 -9.60 5.24 -18.58
N ASN A 66 -10.50 4.52 -17.88
CA ASN A 66 -10.19 3.98 -16.56
C ASN A 66 -9.09 2.90 -16.66
N MET A 67 -7.95 3.17 -16.05
CA MET A 67 -6.79 2.27 -15.99
C MET A 67 -6.89 1.32 -14.80
N GLY A 68 -7.28 1.82 -13.64
CA GLY A 68 -7.42 1.06 -12.40
C GLY A 68 -8.42 -0.08 -12.50
N GLY A 69 -9.47 0.05 -13.33
CA GLY A 69 -10.39 -1.03 -13.62
C GLY A 69 -9.75 -2.25 -14.28
N LYS A 70 -8.61 -2.06 -14.98
CA LYS A 70 -7.80 -3.13 -15.56
C LYS A 70 -6.62 -3.50 -14.65
N SER A 71 -5.80 -2.54 -14.30
CA SER A 71 -4.67 -2.66 -13.38
C SER A 71 -4.41 -1.31 -12.71
N LEU A 72 -4.64 -1.23 -11.41
CA LEU A 72 -4.32 -0.04 -10.61
C LEU A 72 -2.82 0.25 -10.63
N VAL A 73 -1.99 -0.79 -10.58
CA VAL A 73 -0.53 -0.67 -10.64
C VAL A 73 -0.06 -0.07 -11.97
N SER A 74 -0.73 -0.39 -13.08
CA SER A 74 -0.41 0.24 -14.37
C SER A 74 -0.63 1.75 -14.34
N HIS A 75 -1.66 2.24 -13.63
CA HIS A 75 -1.86 3.67 -13.42
C HIS A 75 -0.76 4.27 -12.55
N TRP A 76 -0.39 3.61 -11.46
CA TRP A 76 0.72 4.04 -10.61
C TRP A 76 2.03 4.15 -11.40
N ASN A 77 2.36 3.15 -12.22
CA ASN A 77 3.60 3.12 -12.99
C ASN A 77 3.65 4.24 -14.05
N ILE A 78 2.53 4.57 -14.69
CA ILE A 78 2.43 5.74 -15.59
C ILE A 78 2.76 7.03 -14.82
N LEU A 79 2.25 7.19 -13.61
CA LEU A 79 2.54 8.37 -12.79
C LEU A 79 4.00 8.41 -12.33
N VAL A 80 4.58 7.26 -11.95
CA VAL A 80 6.00 7.16 -11.62
C VAL A 80 6.88 7.54 -12.81
N ASP A 81 6.53 7.11 -14.03
CA ASP A 81 7.28 7.44 -15.25
C ASP A 81 7.28 8.96 -15.53
N MET A 82 6.19 9.65 -15.18
CA MET A 82 6.09 11.11 -15.28
C MET A 82 6.85 11.86 -14.18
N CYS A 83 7.22 11.19 -13.08
CA CYS A 83 7.92 11.81 -11.97
C CYS A 83 9.38 12.09 -12.31
N ASP A 84 9.81 13.34 -12.13
CA ASP A 84 11.19 13.83 -12.39
C ASP A 84 11.91 14.32 -11.13
N THR A 85 11.27 14.26 -9.95
CA THR A 85 11.84 14.65 -8.67
C THR A 85 12.64 13.51 -8.01
N GLU A 86 13.47 13.87 -7.04
CA GLU A 86 14.30 12.87 -6.32
C GLU A 86 13.45 11.83 -5.58
N TYR A 87 12.35 12.29 -4.97
CA TYR A 87 11.43 11.45 -4.22
C TYR A 87 9.99 11.68 -4.68
N PHE A 88 9.18 10.65 -4.52
CA PHE A 88 7.73 10.77 -4.68
C PHE A 88 6.96 10.05 -3.58
N ILE A 89 5.71 10.43 -3.43
CA ILE A 89 4.69 9.80 -2.60
C ILE A 89 3.55 9.37 -3.51
N MET A 90 3.15 8.08 -3.48
CA MET A 90 1.95 7.63 -4.19
C MET A 90 0.74 7.87 -3.27
N ALA A 91 0.18 9.05 -3.34
CA ALA A 91 -0.95 9.44 -2.49
C ALA A 91 -2.25 8.75 -2.88
N SER A 92 -3.23 8.76 -1.99
CA SER A 92 -4.60 8.27 -2.23
C SER A 92 -5.62 9.41 -2.21
N ASP A 93 -6.80 9.16 -2.76
CA ASP A 93 -7.90 10.12 -2.81
C ASP A 93 -8.78 10.13 -1.55
N ASP A 94 -8.31 9.48 -0.46
CA ASP A 94 -9.09 9.33 0.79
C ASP A 94 -8.25 9.42 2.09
N ASP A 95 -6.94 9.41 2.02
CA ASP A 95 -6.05 9.52 3.19
C ASP A 95 -5.65 10.97 3.49
N VAL A 96 -5.13 11.22 4.70
CA VAL A 96 -4.80 12.56 5.19
C VAL A 96 -3.38 12.61 5.73
N TYR A 97 -2.61 13.60 5.28
CA TYR A 97 -1.24 13.86 5.75
C TYR A 97 -1.25 14.90 6.88
N GLU A 98 -0.43 14.69 7.92
CA GLU A 98 -0.18 15.74 8.90
C GLU A 98 0.68 16.85 8.27
N PRO A 99 0.57 18.10 8.72
CA PRO A 99 1.26 19.23 8.09
C PRO A 99 2.79 19.12 8.07
N ASP A 100 3.38 18.33 8.95
CA ASP A 100 4.82 18.13 9.07
C ASP A 100 5.34 16.85 8.40
N PHE A 101 4.49 16.11 7.67
CA PHE A 101 4.86 14.86 7.02
C PHE A 101 6.12 14.99 6.16
N LEU A 102 6.18 15.99 5.26
CA LEU A 102 7.36 16.20 4.42
C LEU A 102 8.57 16.73 5.19
N VAL A 103 8.38 17.52 6.25
CA VAL A 103 9.47 18.01 7.09
C VAL A 103 10.16 16.85 7.81
N GLU A 104 9.38 15.94 8.38
CA GLU A 104 9.91 14.75 9.05
C GLU A 104 10.55 13.77 8.06
N ALA A 105 9.94 13.60 6.88
CA ALA A 105 10.54 12.81 5.81
C ALA A 105 11.90 13.39 5.37
N ASP A 106 12.00 14.71 5.17
CA ASP A 106 13.22 15.37 4.76
C ASP A 106 14.35 15.21 5.80
N LYS A 107 14.04 15.41 7.09
CA LYS A 107 15.00 15.19 8.18
C LYS A 107 15.59 13.79 8.17
N LEU A 108 14.74 12.77 8.01
CA LEU A 108 15.18 11.38 8.00
C LEU A 108 15.98 11.03 6.75
N LEU A 109 15.57 11.49 5.57
CA LEU A 109 16.29 11.23 4.32
C LEU A 109 17.65 11.95 4.26
N VAL A 110 17.79 13.10 4.95
CA VAL A 110 19.10 13.75 5.17
C VAL A 110 19.97 12.95 6.14
N LYS A 111 19.40 12.44 7.24
CA LYS A 111 20.10 11.60 8.22
C LYS A 111 20.52 10.24 7.66
N TYR A 112 19.69 9.65 6.82
CA TYR A 112 19.89 8.33 6.20
C TYR A 112 19.95 8.43 4.67
N PRO A 113 21.02 9.00 4.08
CA PRO A 113 21.07 9.30 2.64
C PRO A 113 21.05 8.06 1.73
N LYS A 114 21.33 6.87 2.29
CA LYS A 114 21.24 5.58 1.57
C LYS A 114 19.81 5.04 1.49
N ALA A 115 18.87 5.57 2.29
CA ALA A 115 17.50 5.11 2.27
C ALA A 115 16.85 5.33 0.91
N ASN A 116 16.31 4.27 0.34
CA ASN A 116 15.50 4.32 -0.88
C ASN A 116 14.00 4.32 -0.55
N LEU A 117 13.66 4.03 0.71
CA LEU A 117 12.32 3.96 1.23
C LEU A 117 12.25 4.63 2.61
N LEU A 118 11.22 5.45 2.81
CA LEU A 118 10.83 5.97 4.10
C LEU A 118 9.37 5.62 4.37
N ARG A 119 9.04 5.27 5.58
CA ARG A 119 7.70 4.97 6.05
C ARG A 119 7.24 5.97 7.11
N ALA A 120 6.11 6.61 6.87
CA ALA A 120 5.43 7.43 7.88
C ALA A 120 4.71 6.56 8.90
N ARG A 121 4.94 6.75 10.20
CA ARG A 121 4.11 6.15 11.24
C ARG A 121 2.67 6.60 11.04
N SER A 122 1.74 5.65 11.12
CA SER A 122 0.37 5.87 10.70
C SER A 122 -0.64 5.59 11.82
N ARG A 123 -1.81 6.19 11.66
CA ARG A 123 -3.00 5.82 12.43
C ARG A 123 -4.20 5.64 11.52
N VAL A 124 -5.18 4.89 11.98
CA VAL A 124 -6.45 4.67 11.28
C VAL A 124 -7.46 5.70 11.75
N ILE A 125 -8.11 6.37 10.80
CA ILE A 125 -9.26 7.23 11.04
C ILE A 125 -10.50 6.64 10.36
N ASP A 126 -11.70 6.94 10.88
CA ASP A 126 -12.96 6.59 10.22
C ASP A 126 -13.39 7.65 9.18
N GLY A 127 -14.59 7.49 8.59
CA GLY A 127 -15.15 8.43 7.62
C GLY A 127 -15.33 9.85 8.16
N ASP A 128 -15.48 10.01 9.47
CA ASP A 128 -15.66 11.29 10.16
C ASP A 128 -14.34 11.88 10.70
N GLY A 129 -13.19 11.21 10.43
CA GLY A 129 -11.87 11.63 10.89
C GLY A 129 -11.52 11.20 12.33
N ASN A 130 -12.36 10.41 13.02
CA ASN A 130 -12.06 9.96 14.38
C ASN A 130 -11.01 8.84 14.39
N VAL A 131 -10.01 8.94 15.27
CA VAL A 131 -8.95 7.94 15.42
C VAL A 131 -9.51 6.64 15.99
N LYS A 132 -9.22 5.51 15.33
CA LYS A 132 -9.62 4.15 15.72
C LYS A 132 -8.47 3.28 16.19
N ALA A 133 -7.29 3.47 15.62
CA ALA A 133 -6.08 2.74 15.98
C ALA A 133 -4.86 3.56 15.60
N GLU A 134 -3.72 3.29 16.25
CA GLU A 134 -2.44 3.91 15.96
C GLU A 134 -1.34 2.85 16.05
N GLU A 135 -0.35 2.94 15.18
CA GLU A 135 0.82 2.06 15.21
C GLU A 135 1.69 2.33 16.45
N ASN A 136 2.33 1.28 16.94
CA ASN A 136 3.39 1.42 17.94
C ASN A 136 4.61 2.11 17.34
N VAL A 137 5.39 2.80 18.20
CA VAL A 137 6.69 3.33 17.82
C VAL A 137 7.65 2.17 17.58
N THR A 138 8.47 2.30 16.55
CA THR A 138 9.54 1.34 16.22
C THR A 138 10.88 2.07 16.18
N ASP A 139 11.97 1.33 15.89
CA ASP A 139 13.25 1.96 15.61
C ASP A 139 13.15 2.87 14.37
N GLU A 140 13.88 3.97 14.39
CA GLU A 140 13.91 4.97 13.29
C GLU A 140 14.51 4.40 12.01
N TRP A 141 15.35 3.38 12.13
CA TRP A 141 15.96 2.65 11.02
C TRP A 141 15.73 1.16 11.17
N LEU A 142 15.20 0.53 10.14
CA LEU A 142 15.06 -0.91 10.02
C LEU A 142 15.86 -1.40 8.82
N ASP A 143 16.69 -2.42 9.01
CA ASP A 143 17.22 -3.17 7.87
C ASP A 143 16.10 -3.92 7.13
N ASN A 144 16.42 -4.49 5.99
CA ASN A 144 15.40 -5.13 5.14
C ASN A 144 14.60 -6.21 5.86
N LEU A 145 15.25 -7.09 6.63
CA LEU A 145 14.55 -8.17 7.34
C LEU A 145 13.69 -7.68 8.51
N HIS A 146 14.18 -6.71 9.28
CA HIS A 146 13.41 -6.11 10.36
C HIS A 146 12.22 -5.32 9.80
N PHE A 147 12.37 -4.68 8.62
CA PHE A 147 11.26 -4.03 7.93
C PHE A 147 10.21 -5.04 7.44
N ILE A 148 10.62 -6.16 6.83
CA ILE A 148 9.71 -7.24 6.45
C ILE A 148 8.94 -7.78 7.67
N ASN A 149 9.66 -8.02 8.78
CA ASN A 149 9.04 -8.47 10.02
C ASN A 149 8.02 -7.45 10.55
N ARG A 150 8.33 -6.15 10.46
CA ARG A 150 7.45 -5.07 10.93
C ARG A 150 6.12 -5.02 10.18
N ILE A 151 6.12 -5.23 8.87
CA ILE A 151 4.89 -5.24 8.03
C ILE A 151 3.92 -6.35 8.47
N TYR A 152 4.43 -7.44 9.04
CA TYR A 152 3.59 -8.56 9.50
C TYR A 152 3.12 -8.44 10.95
N GLN A 153 3.54 -7.40 11.69
CA GLN A 153 3.02 -7.15 13.02
C GLN A 153 1.54 -6.76 13.00
N LYS A 154 0.83 -7.08 14.10
CA LYS A 154 -0.63 -6.90 14.18
C LYS A 154 -1.08 -5.45 14.18
N ASP A 155 -0.24 -4.56 14.68
CA ASP A 155 -0.50 -3.12 14.77
C ASP A 155 -0.09 -2.37 13.50
N TRP A 156 0.46 -3.07 12.49
CA TRP A 156 0.77 -2.46 11.21
C TRP A 156 -0.50 -1.97 10.51
N VAL A 157 -0.54 -0.69 10.22
CA VAL A 157 -1.63 -0.04 9.48
C VAL A 157 -1.04 0.80 8.35
N GLY A 158 -1.83 1.04 7.33
CA GLY A 158 -1.42 1.87 6.20
C GLY A 158 -1.37 1.09 4.89
N GLY A 159 -0.90 1.76 3.88
CA GLY A 159 -0.74 1.28 2.52
C GLY A 159 0.29 2.12 1.80
N ILE A 160 0.29 2.05 0.49
CA ILE A 160 1.24 2.72 -0.39
C ILE A 160 1.42 4.23 -0.10
N ALA A 161 0.34 4.92 0.30
CA ALA A 161 0.34 6.38 0.50
C ALA A 161 1.14 6.84 1.72
N SER A 162 1.50 5.92 2.62
CA SER A 162 2.33 6.23 3.80
C SER A 162 3.83 6.18 3.53
N PHE A 163 4.25 5.94 2.29
CA PHE A 163 5.66 5.79 1.93
C PHE A 163 6.18 6.94 1.08
N VAL A 164 7.46 7.27 1.28
CA VAL A 164 8.25 8.13 0.39
C VAL A 164 9.28 7.26 -0.33
N TYR A 165 9.26 7.30 -1.65
CA TYR A 165 10.09 6.46 -2.52
C TYR A 165 11.17 7.28 -3.21
N ARG A 166 12.40 6.77 -3.29
CA ARG A 166 13.43 7.33 -4.16
C ARG A 166 13.12 6.98 -5.62
N THR A 167 12.76 7.98 -6.40
CA THR A 167 12.22 7.83 -7.77
C THR A 167 13.14 7.02 -8.67
N LYS A 168 14.43 7.40 -8.73
CA LYS A 168 15.38 6.70 -9.58
C LYS A 168 15.52 5.23 -9.20
N HIS A 169 15.59 4.93 -7.89
CA HIS A 169 15.77 3.56 -7.44
C HIS A 169 14.58 2.69 -7.82
N LEU A 170 13.34 3.17 -7.66
CA LEU A 170 12.16 2.42 -8.07
C LEU A 170 12.15 2.16 -9.59
N LYS A 171 12.46 3.18 -10.39
CA LYS A 171 12.56 3.02 -11.85
C LYS A 171 13.62 1.98 -12.26
N ASP A 172 14.79 2.02 -11.62
CA ASP A 172 15.87 1.05 -11.86
C ASP A 172 15.47 -0.40 -11.47
N LYS A 173 14.55 -0.56 -10.51
CA LYS A 173 13.98 -1.88 -10.11
C LYS A 173 12.80 -2.33 -10.97
N GLY A 174 12.36 -1.53 -11.94
CA GLY A 174 11.28 -1.86 -12.88
C GLY A 174 9.88 -1.40 -12.43
N ASN A 175 9.82 -0.37 -11.59
CA ASN A 175 8.59 0.22 -11.05
C ASN A 175 7.83 -0.73 -10.07
N PHE A 176 6.56 -0.42 -9.77
CA PHE A 176 5.73 -1.25 -8.89
C PHE A 176 5.44 -2.61 -9.50
N VAL A 177 5.56 -3.67 -8.70
CA VAL A 177 5.22 -5.03 -9.08
C VAL A 177 3.71 -5.16 -9.27
N ASP A 178 3.26 -5.63 -10.44
CA ASP A 178 1.84 -5.70 -10.79
C ASP A 178 1.22 -7.06 -10.39
N PHE A 179 0.50 -7.07 -9.27
CA PHE A 179 -0.37 -8.16 -8.88
C PHE A 179 -1.85 -7.78 -9.07
N PRO A 180 -2.74 -8.76 -9.32
CA PRO A 180 -4.16 -8.49 -9.53
C PRO A 180 -4.77 -7.66 -8.39
N LEU A 181 -5.51 -6.58 -8.71
CA LEU A 181 -6.08 -5.60 -7.80
C LEU A 181 -5.05 -4.83 -6.96
N ALA A 182 -3.79 -4.77 -7.38
CA ALA A 182 -2.68 -4.26 -6.58
C ALA A 182 -2.51 -4.97 -5.22
N TRP A 183 -3.16 -6.11 -5.01
CA TRP A 183 -3.16 -6.85 -3.75
C TRP A 183 -1.76 -7.41 -3.47
N PHE A 184 -1.08 -6.93 -2.41
CA PHE A 184 0.35 -7.13 -2.09
C PHE A 184 1.36 -6.46 -3.03
N SER A 185 0.94 -5.69 -4.03
CA SER A 185 1.88 -5.04 -4.97
C SER A 185 2.78 -4.04 -4.26
N ASP A 186 2.23 -3.25 -3.36
CA ASP A 186 2.95 -2.31 -2.51
C ASP A 186 3.87 -3.04 -1.51
N ASP A 187 3.41 -4.10 -0.84
CA ASP A 187 4.23 -4.85 0.10
C ASP A 187 5.52 -5.37 -0.56
N VAL A 188 5.38 -6.09 -1.69
CA VAL A 188 6.58 -6.66 -2.38
C VAL A 188 7.47 -5.56 -2.95
N THR A 189 6.89 -4.47 -3.46
CA THR A 189 7.67 -3.34 -3.96
C THR A 189 8.42 -2.67 -2.81
N ASN A 190 7.79 -2.49 -1.65
CA ASN A 190 8.42 -1.95 -0.45
C ASN A 190 9.59 -2.82 0.04
N PHE A 191 9.48 -4.15 -0.04
CA PHE A 191 10.59 -5.05 0.30
C PHE A 191 11.78 -4.87 -0.65
N ILE A 192 11.52 -4.67 -1.94
CA ILE A 192 12.56 -4.39 -2.94
C ILE A 192 13.21 -3.03 -2.65
N MET A 193 12.40 -2.01 -2.34
CA MET A 193 12.86 -0.65 -2.08
C MET A 193 13.65 -0.51 -0.76
N ALA A 194 13.38 -1.37 0.21
CA ALA A 194 14.08 -1.43 1.49
C ALA A 194 15.38 -2.25 1.42
N ASP A 195 15.98 -2.47 0.25
CA ASP A 195 17.21 -3.27 0.07
C ASP A 195 18.40 -2.73 0.89
N GLU A 196 18.50 -1.41 1.08
CA GLU A 196 19.47 -0.75 1.96
C GLU A 196 18.89 -0.43 3.36
N GLY A 197 17.62 -0.76 3.61
CA GLY A 197 16.86 -0.44 4.80
C GLY A 197 15.75 0.59 4.58
N CYS A 198 14.95 0.84 5.64
CA CYS A 198 13.83 1.77 5.63
C CYS A 198 13.89 2.71 6.84
N CYS A 199 13.71 4.02 6.61
CA CYS A 199 13.51 4.98 7.68
C CYS A 199 12.05 4.97 8.15
N MET A 200 11.83 5.18 9.45
CA MET A 200 10.51 5.22 10.08
C MET A 200 10.34 6.53 10.86
N THR A 201 9.27 7.30 10.59
CA THR A 201 8.99 8.47 11.44
C THR A 201 8.60 8.02 12.84
N GLN A 202 9.00 8.80 13.87
CA GLN A 202 8.82 8.42 15.27
C GLN A 202 7.47 8.88 15.83
N HIS A 203 6.88 9.93 15.28
CA HIS A 203 5.50 10.33 15.56
C HIS A 203 4.62 10.11 14.35
N THR A 204 3.33 10.14 14.56
CA THR A 204 2.34 9.90 13.51
C THR A 204 2.25 11.11 12.59
N THR A 205 2.53 10.90 11.30
CA THR A 205 2.48 11.93 10.27
C THR A 205 1.51 11.59 9.13
N PHE A 206 0.81 10.44 9.24
CA PHE A 206 -0.11 9.96 8.20
C PHE A 206 -1.35 9.30 8.79
N ASN A 207 -2.51 9.60 8.20
CA ASN A 207 -3.81 9.08 8.62
C ASN A 207 -4.41 8.24 7.49
N VAL A 208 -4.54 6.94 7.73
CA VAL A 208 -5.21 6.01 6.81
C VAL A 208 -6.71 6.05 7.09
N ARG A 209 -7.50 6.41 6.10
CA ARG A 209 -8.95 6.40 6.24
C ARG A 209 -9.53 5.01 5.98
N ASN A 210 -10.25 4.51 6.96
CA ASN A 210 -11.05 3.29 6.81
C ASN A 210 -12.53 3.67 6.70
N SER A 211 -13.08 3.49 5.51
CA SER A 211 -14.46 3.82 5.17
C SER A 211 -15.09 2.73 4.29
N ASP A 212 -16.41 2.77 4.11
CA ASP A 212 -17.16 1.80 3.30
C ASP A 212 -16.83 1.87 1.80
N VAL A 213 -16.12 2.92 1.35
CA VAL A 213 -15.76 3.11 -0.07
C VAL A 213 -14.36 2.60 -0.41
N ASN A 214 -13.59 2.10 0.55
CA ASN A 214 -12.23 1.60 0.30
C ASN A 214 -12.24 0.28 -0.48
N ILE A 215 -11.37 0.16 -1.49
CA ILE A 215 -11.21 -1.09 -2.29
C ILE A 215 -10.79 -2.25 -1.39
N SER A 216 -9.92 -2.00 -0.40
CA SER A 216 -9.44 -3.00 0.56
C SER A 216 -10.56 -3.59 1.43
N GLY A 217 -11.60 -2.81 1.74
CA GLY A 217 -12.76 -3.20 2.53
C GLY A 217 -13.87 -3.93 1.76
N GLN A 218 -13.79 -4.02 0.43
CA GLN A 218 -14.82 -4.67 -0.38
C GLN A 218 -14.59 -6.18 -0.47
N TRP A 219 -15.41 -6.95 0.26
CA TRP A 219 -15.25 -8.40 0.39
C TRP A 219 -16.33 -9.23 -0.34
N GLY A 220 -17.39 -8.59 -0.85
CA GLY A 220 -18.60 -9.27 -1.38
C GLY A 220 -18.53 -9.73 -2.84
N ASN A 221 -17.60 -9.23 -3.66
CA ASN A 221 -17.54 -9.51 -5.09
C ASN A 221 -16.74 -10.80 -5.38
N PRO A 222 -17.37 -11.86 -5.96
CA PRO A 222 -16.67 -13.12 -6.25
C PRO A 222 -15.52 -13.00 -7.25
N ILE A 223 -15.60 -12.05 -8.18
CA ILE A 223 -14.55 -11.82 -9.20
C ILE A 223 -13.31 -11.22 -8.51
N ASP A 224 -13.50 -10.25 -7.62
CA ASP A 224 -12.41 -9.64 -6.89
C ASP A 224 -11.80 -10.62 -5.88
N CYS A 225 -12.61 -11.45 -5.23
CA CYS A 225 -12.12 -12.54 -4.39
C CYS A 225 -11.20 -13.49 -5.18
N ARG A 226 -11.58 -13.87 -6.40
CA ARG A 226 -10.73 -14.68 -7.26
C ARG A 226 -9.41 -13.98 -7.62
N LYS A 227 -9.45 -12.68 -7.93
CA LYS A 227 -8.24 -11.90 -8.20
C LYS A 227 -7.33 -11.82 -6.97
N LYS A 228 -7.89 -11.56 -5.78
CA LYS A 228 -7.14 -11.57 -4.49
C LYS A 228 -6.49 -12.93 -4.22
N MET A 229 -7.17 -14.03 -4.53
CA MET A 229 -6.60 -15.38 -4.41
C MET A 229 -5.42 -15.59 -5.35
N ILE A 230 -5.49 -15.12 -6.60
CA ILE A 230 -4.38 -15.21 -7.56
C ILE A 230 -3.20 -14.38 -7.05
N ALA A 231 -3.44 -13.14 -6.63
CA ALA A 231 -2.41 -12.27 -6.05
C ALA A 231 -1.75 -12.89 -4.81
N THR A 232 -2.52 -13.57 -3.96
CA THR A 232 -2.00 -14.30 -2.79
C THR A 232 -1.00 -15.39 -3.18
N TYR A 233 -1.25 -16.13 -4.29
CA TYR A 233 -0.26 -17.09 -4.79
C TYR A 233 0.99 -16.41 -5.33
N MET A 234 0.80 -15.38 -6.15
CA MET A 234 1.92 -14.65 -6.73
C MET A 234 2.82 -14.07 -5.63
N ASN A 235 2.21 -13.51 -4.57
CA ASN A 235 2.93 -13.02 -3.41
C ASN A 235 3.66 -14.15 -2.68
N TYR A 236 3.01 -15.32 -2.48
CA TYR A 236 3.66 -16.44 -1.81
C TYR A 236 4.88 -16.96 -2.58
N ASP A 237 4.75 -17.18 -3.88
CA ASP A 237 5.86 -17.63 -4.73
C ASP A 237 6.99 -16.60 -4.77
N TRP A 238 6.63 -15.31 -4.84
CA TRP A 238 7.58 -14.22 -4.79
C TRP A 238 8.33 -14.18 -3.45
N MET A 239 7.60 -14.19 -2.32
CA MET A 239 8.19 -14.17 -0.97
C MET A 239 9.12 -15.35 -0.74
N LYS A 240 8.73 -16.55 -1.15
CA LYS A 240 9.58 -17.73 -1.03
C LYS A 240 10.92 -17.51 -1.74
N THR A 241 10.88 -17.02 -2.98
CA THR A 241 12.10 -16.72 -3.76
C THR A 241 12.91 -15.60 -3.12
N TYR A 242 12.23 -14.55 -2.64
CA TYR A 242 12.88 -13.38 -2.04
C TYR A 242 13.59 -13.74 -0.74
N MET A 243 12.97 -14.53 0.13
CA MET A 243 13.52 -14.92 1.43
C MET A 243 14.75 -15.82 1.33
N HIS A 244 14.93 -16.59 0.23
CA HIS A 244 16.14 -17.37 -0.01
C HIS A 244 17.44 -16.52 -0.05
N ARG A 245 17.32 -15.21 -0.27
CA ARG A 245 18.47 -14.27 -0.22
C ARG A 245 19.10 -14.19 1.18
N PHE A 246 18.38 -14.60 2.22
CA PHE A 246 18.77 -14.49 3.63
C PHE A 246 19.15 -15.85 4.24
N ASP A 247 19.23 -16.92 3.44
CA ASP A 247 19.55 -18.28 3.94
C ASP A 247 20.95 -18.38 4.58
N CYS A 248 21.86 -17.44 4.26
CA CYS A 248 23.20 -17.37 4.80
C CYS A 248 23.39 -16.12 5.66
N GLY A 249 23.89 -16.31 6.87
CA GLY A 249 24.33 -15.19 7.71
C GLY A 249 23.27 -14.55 8.62
N VAL A 250 22.03 -15.05 8.61
CA VAL A 250 20.95 -14.57 9.46
C VAL A 250 20.54 -15.64 10.46
N ASP A 251 20.08 -15.20 11.64
CA ASP A 251 19.55 -16.08 12.68
C ASP A 251 18.32 -16.85 12.15
N LYS A 252 18.42 -18.18 12.19
CA LYS A 252 17.36 -19.09 11.72
C LYS A 252 16.07 -18.99 12.53
N GLU A 253 16.15 -18.66 13.83
CA GLU A 253 14.98 -18.48 14.67
C GLU A 253 14.22 -17.21 14.26
N PHE A 254 14.94 -16.14 13.94
CA PHE A 254 14.34 -14.92 13.43
C PHE A 254 13.67 -15.12 12.07
N LEU A 255 14.34 -15.80 11.12
CA LEU A 255 13.72 -16.14 9.82
C LEU A 255 12.46 -16.99 9.99
N SER A 256 12.48 -17.99 10.88
CA SER A 256 11.32 -18.81 11.19
C SER A 256 10.16 -17.99 11.79
N THR A 257 10.48 -16.97 12.58
CA THR A 257 9.47 -16.05 13.13
C THR A 257 8.81 -15.23 12.03
N ILE A 258 9.60 -14.63 11.13
CA ILE A 258 9.06 -13.88 9.97
C ILE A 258 8.16 -14.78 9.11
N GLU A 259 8.60 -16.01 8.82
CA GLU A 259 7.83 -16.96 8.03
C GLU A 259 6.48 -17.31 8.70
N ARG A 260 6.48 -17.50 10.02
CA ARG A 260 5.28 -17.78 10.78
C ARG A 260 4.29 -16.62 10.74
N GLU A 261 4.75 -15.39 11.00
CA GLU A 261 3.90 -14.19 10.97
C GLU A 261 3.36 -13.93 9.55
N TYR A 262 4.19 -14.10 8.54
CA TYR A 262 3.77 -14.04 7.14
C TYR A 262 2.65 -15.03 6.82
N LYS A 263 2.84 -16.32 7.15
CA LYS A 263 1.81 -17.37 6.95
C LYS A 263 0.52 -17.05 7.70
N TYR A 264 0.63 -16.50 8.91
CA TYR A 264 -0.54 -16.07 9.68
C TYR A 264 -1.27 -14.90 8.99
N LYS A 265 -0.55 -13.91 8.46
CA LYS A 265 -1.12 -12.78 7.70
C LYS A 265 -1.83 -13.27 6.43
N ILE A 266 -1.21 -14.18 5.68
CA ILE A 266 -1.85 -14.80 4.50
C ILE A 266 -3.15 -15.51 4.91
N TYR A 267 -3.13 -16.28 5.99
CA TYR A 267 -4.31 -16.98 6.48
C TYR A 267 -5.44 -16.03 6.85
N THR A 268 -5.17 -14.98 7.61
CA THR A 268 -6.18 -13.98 8.02
C THR A 268 -6.74 -13.22 6.82
N ASN A 269 -5.90 -12.83 5.87
CA ASN A 269 -6.33 -12.19 4.64
C ASN A 269 -7.25 -13.09 3.82
N VAL A 270 -6.88 -14.36 3.63
CA VAL A 270 -7.72 -15.32 2.91
C VAL A 270 -9.07 -15.54 3.61
N GLN A 271 -9.09 -15.60 4.94
CA GLN A 271 -10.34 -15.73 5.69
C GLN A 271 -11.32 -14.59 5.45
N SER A 272 -10.83 -13.35 5.24
CA SER A 272 -11.68 -12.18 5.07
C SER A 272 -12.49 -12.19 3.77
N TYR A 273 -12.03 -12.83 2.70
CA TYR A 273 -12.72 -12.83 1.40
C TYR A 273 -13.15 -14.23 0.89
N ILE A 274 -12.69 -15.32 1.51
CA ILE A 274 -12.85 -16.67 0.97
C ILE A 274 -14.32 -17.10 0.85
N TYR A 275 -15.17 -16.66 1.79
CA TYR A 275 -16.60 -17.01 1.79
C TYR A 275 -17.40 -16.39 0.64
N SER A 276 -16.91 -15.30 0.05
CA SER A 276 -17.54 -14.66 -1.10
C SER A 276 -17.16 -15.30 -2.44
N CYS A 277 -16.16 -16.19 -2.46
CA CYS A 277 -15.72 -16.87 -3.66
C CYS A 277 -16.74 -17.89 -4.20
N TYR A 278 -16.72 -18.12 -5.51
CA TYR A 278 -17.37 -19.28 -6.08
C TYR A 278 -16.69 -20.57 -5.58
N VAL A 279 -17.50 -21.64 -5.36
CA VAL A 279 -17.00 -22.93 -4.89
C VAL A 279 -15.85 -23.47 -5.75
N LYS A 280 -15.99 -23.37 -7.09
CA LYS A 280 -14.94 -23.81 -8.02
C LYS A 280 -13.62 -23.08 -7.85
N ASP A 281 -13.65 -21.79 -7.57
CA ASP A 281 -12.45 -20.98 -7.41
C ASP A 281 -11.80 -21.26 -6.04
N PHE A 282 -12.61 -21.46 -5.00
CA PHE A 282 -12.13 -21.90 -3.70
C PHE A 282 -11.46 -23.29 -3.76
N LEU A 283 -12.07 -24.26 -4.43
CA LEU A 283 -11.47 -25.59 -4.60
C LEU A 283 -10.15 -25.52 -5.38
N ARG A 284 -10.11 -24.73 -6.46
CA ARG A 284 -8.85 -24.49 -7.20
C ARG A 284 -7.79 -23.86 -6.32
N PHE A 285 -8.20 -22.91 -5.46
CA PHE A 285 -7.28 -22.31 -4.48
C PHE A 285 -6.71 -23.39 -3.56
N LEU A 286 -7.50 -24.21 -2.92
CA LEU A 286 -7.03 -25.27 -2.02
C LEU A 286 -6.06 -26.26 -2.70
N VAL A 287 -6.34 -26.61 -3.98
CA VAL A 287 -5.46 -27.51 -4.76
C VAL A 287 -4.11 -26.86 -5.05
N LYS A 288 -4.12 -25.58 -5.47
CA LYS A 288 -2.89 -24.84 -5.79
C LYS A 288 -2.13 -24.37 -4.55
N CYS A 289 -2.80 -24.29 -3.40
CA CYS A 289 -2.18 -23.84 -2.15
C CYS A 289 -0.97 -24.72 -1.80
N PRO A 290 0.22 -24.15 -1.64
CA PRO A 290 1.45 -24.88 -1.34
C PRO A 290 1.31 -25.79 -0.11
N ASN A 291 2.01 -26.91 -0.10
CA ASN A 291 1.90 -27.89 0.99
C ASN A 291 2.43 -27.37 2.33
N ASP A 292 3.38 -26.47 2.30
CA ASP A 292 3.92 -25.78 3.47
C ASP A 292 2.94 -24.77 4.11
N LEU A 293 1.87 -24.37 3.40
CA LEU A 293 0.67 -23.75 3.96
C LEU A 293 -0.41 -24.77 4.38
N GLY A 294 -0.12 -26.07 4.29
CA GLY A 294 -1.11 -27.15 4.51
C GLY A 294 -1.79 -27.14 5.86
N LEU A 295 -1.12 -26.65 6.91
CA LEU A 295 -1.70 -26.49 8.24
C LEU A 295 -2.93 -25.58 8.26
N PHE A 296 -3.04 -24.66 7.32
CA PHE A 296 -4.16 -23.73 7.21
C PHE A 296 -5.32 -24.26 6.34
N LYS A 297 -5.06 -25.20 5.42
CA LYS A 297 -6.07 -25.74 4.50
C LYS A 297 -7.31 -26.31 5.20
N PRO A 298 -7.21 -27.17 6.23
CA PRO A 298 -8.38 -27.67 6.95
C PRO A 298 -9.17 -26.55 7.64
N ARG A 299 -8.48 -25.56 8.20
CA ARG A 299 -9.12 -24.39 8.84
C ARG A 299 -9.83 -23.51 7.82
N MET A 300 -9.21 -23.27 6.65
CA MET A 300 -9.83 -22.52 5.55
C MET A 300 -11.10 -23.22 5.06
N LEU A 301 -11.05 -24.54 4.88
CA LEU A 301 -12.21 -25.32 4.47
C LEU A 301 -13.33 -25.27 5.53
N ALA A 302 -12.99 -25.45 6.80
CA ALA A 302 -13.96 -25.35 7.89
C ALA A 302 -14.60 -23.95 7.94
N HIS A 303 -13.81 -22.88 7.77
CA HIS A 303 -14.30 -21.51 7.75
C HIS A 303 -15.24 -21.27 6.55
N TYR A 304 -14.84 -21.69 5.35
CA TYR A 304 -15.65 -21.59 4.16
C TYR A 304 -17.01 -22.29 4.30
N LEU A 305 -17.01 -23.54 4.77
CA LEU A 305 -18.24 -24.33 4.97
C LEU A 305 -19.16 -23.70 6.01
N ARG A 306 -18.63 -23.23 7.15
CA ARG A 306 -19.43 -22.55 8.19
C ARG A 306 -20.17 -21.33 7.66
N ASN A 307 -19.52 -20.54 6.78
CA ASN A 307 -20.13 -19.32 6.24
C ASN A 307 -21.09 -19.60 5.09
N LYS A 308 -20.92 -20.71 4.32
CA LYS A 308 -21.86 -21.12 3.29
C LYS A 308 -23.13 -21.80 3.83
N ILE A 309 -23.06 -22.44 4.99
CA ILE A 309 -24.22 -23.09 5.65
C ILE A 309 -25.08 -22.06 6.40
N LYS A 310 -24.55 -20.89 6.74
CA LYS A 310 -25.29 -19.81 7.41
C LYS A 310 -26.13 -18.94 6.48
N ILE A 311 -26.07 -19.21 5.17
CA ILE A 311 -26.91 -18.59 4.13
C ILE A 311 -28.05 -19.51 3.76
#